data_a49bdd86907974534f6305ebbe88490e
#
_entry.id   a49bdd86907974534f6305ebbe88490e
#
_cell.length_a   1.000
_cell.length_b   1.000
_cell.length_c   1.000
_cell.angle_alpha   90.00
_cell.angle_beta   90.00
_cell.angle_gamma   90.00
#
_symmetry.space_group_name_H-M   'P 1'
#
loop_
_entity.id
_entity.type
_entity.pdbx_description
1 polymer ?
#
loop_
_entity_poly.entity_id
_entity_poly.type
_entity_poly.pdbx_seq_one_letter_code
_entity_poly.pdbx_strand_id
1 'polypeptide(L)'
;TMTNSSKSFTKFMAASAVFTMGFLSVPTAGAEQTNQIANKPQAIQWHTNLTNERFTTIAHRGASGYAPEHTFQAYDKSHNELKASYIEIDLQRTKDGHLVAMHDETVNRTTNGHGKVEDYTLDELKQLDAGSWFNKKYPKYARASYKNAKVPTLDEILERYGPNANYYIETKSPDVYPGMEEQLLASLKKHHLLNNNKLKNGHVMIQSFSDESLKKIHRQNKHVPLVKLVDKGELQQFNDQRLKEIRSYAIGLGPDYTDLTEQN
;
A
#
# COMPACT_ATOMS: atom_id res chain seq x y z
N THR A 1 -20.06 -3.76 49.34
CA THR A 1 -20.70 -4.16 48.08
C THR A 1 -19.90 -3.57 46.91
N MET A 2 -19.03 -4.39 46.36
CA MET A 2 -18.19 -4.06 45.20
C MET A 2 -18.99 -4.41 43.94
N THR A 3 -19.21 -3.46 43.05
CA THR A 3 -19.71 -3.73 41.71
C THR A 3 -18.56 -3.63 40.70
N ASN A 4 -18.18 -4.77 40.19
CA ASN A 4 -17.25 -4.89 39.06
C ASN A 4 -17.93 -4.34 37.81
N SER A 5 -17.37 -3.26 37.24
CA SER A 5 -17.67 -2.82 35.88
C SER A 5 -16.52 -3.25 34.97
N SER A 6 -16.73 -4.33 34.27
CA SER A 6 -15.87 -4.80 33.18
C SER A 6 -16.07 -3.89 31.97
N LYS A 7 -15.13 -2.97 31.75
CA LYS A 7 -15.08 -2.21 30.51
C LYS A 7 -14.37 -3.03 29.43
N SER A 8 -15.17 -3.47 28.48
CA SER A 8 -14.74 -4.08 27.22
C SER A 8 -13.73 -3.17 26.51
N PHE A 9 -12.50 -3.68 26.34
CA PHE A 9 -11.47 -3.04 25.52
C PHE A 9 -11.72 -3.36 24.04
N THR A 10 -12.32 -2.44 23.34
CA THR A 10 -12.35 -2.48 21.88
C THR A 10 -10.95 -2.13 21.36
N LYS A 11 -10.20 -3.15 20.96
CA LYS A 11 -8.93 -2.97 20.26
C LYS A 11 -9.24 -2.48 18.85
N PHE A 12 -9.00 -1.22 18.57
CA PHE A 12 -8.88 -0.73 17.21
C PHE A 12 -7.54 -1.21 16.64
N MET A 13 -7.54 -2.37 16.03
CA MET A 13 -6.51 -2.77 15.09
C MET A 13 -7.01 -2.35 13.70
N ALA A 14 -6.50 -1.25 13.18
CA ALA A 14 -6.61 -0.96 11.75
C ALA A 14 -5.59 -1.87 11.04
N ALA A 15 -5.96 -3.11 10.82
CA ALA A 15 -5.23 -4.00 9.94
C ALA A 15 -5.92 -3.92 8.58
N SER A 16 -5.27 -3.31 7.60
CA SER A 16 -5.67 -3.51 6.21
C SER A 16 -5.30 -4.93 5.85
N ALA A 17 -6.27 -5.84 5.91
CA ALA A 17 -6.07 -7.20 5.45
C ALA A 17 -6.13 -7.20 3.93
N VAL A 18 -5.02 -7.50 3.27
CA VAL A 18 -5.04 -7.87 1.86
C VAL A 18 -5.49 -9.32 1.79
N PHE A 19 -6.73 -9.52 1.42
CA PHE A 19 -7.21 -10.84 1.05
C PHE A 19 -6.91 -11.07 -0.42
N THR A 20 -6.03 -12.01 -0.71
CA THR A 20 -6.00 -12.62 -2.03
C THR A 20 -7.28 -13.43 -2.18
N MET A 21 -8.29 -12.87 -2.80
CA MET A 21 -9.37 -13.69 -3.33
C MET A 21 -8.80 -14.56 -4.44
N GLY A 22 -8.51 -15.80 -4.11
CA GLY A 22 -8.35 -16.82 -5.13
C GLY A 22 -9.63 -16.89 -5.95
N PHE A 23 -9.56 -16.52 -7.22
CA PHE A 23 -10.68 -16.70 -8.12
C PHE A 23 -10.97 -18.20 -8.25
N LEU A 24 -11.99 -18.68 -7.56
CA LEU A 24 -12.49 -20.03 -7.74
C LEU A 24 -12.99 -20.18 -9.18
N SER A 25 -12.30 -20.99 -9.96
CA SER A 25 -12.79 -21.44 -11.26
C SER A 25 -13.93 -22.41 -11.02
N VAL A 26 -15.13 -22.00 -11.35
CA VAL A 26 -16.29 -22.89 -11.42
C VAL A 26 -16.11 -23.79 -12.65
N PRO A 27 -16.14 -25.13 -12.54
CA PRO A 27 -16.11 -25.99 -13.71
C PRO A 27 -17.49 -25.97 -14.38
N THR A 28 -17.60 -25.40 -15.58
CA THR A 28 -18.74 -25.60 -16.46
C THR A 28 -18.58 -26.90 -17.21
N ALA A 29 -19.53 -27.78 -17.03
CA ALA A 29 -19.64 -29.03 -17.78
C ALA A 29 -20.03 -28.76 -19.26
N GLY A 30 -19.27 -29.36 -20.15
CA GLY A 30 -19.61 -29.89 -21.46
C GLY A 30 -20.28 -29.02 -22.52
N ALA A 31 -19.52 -28.66 -23.55
CA ALA A 31 -19.99 -28.64 -24.96
C ALA A 31 -18.81 -28.70 -25.93
N GLU A 32 -19.05 -29.36 -27.02
CA GLU A 32 -18.17 -29.93 -28.02
C GLU A 32 -17.13 -29.05 -28.69
N GLN A 33 -16.07 -29.73 -29.18
CA GLN A 33 -14.94 -29.22 -29.95
C GLN A 33 -15.39 -28.61 -31.28
N THR A 34 -14.96 -27.38 -31.55
CA THR A 34 -14.63 -26.93 -32.90
C THR A 34 -13.24 -26.27 -32.85
N ASN A 35 -12.30 -26.85 -33.59
CA ASN A 35 -10.96 -26.34 -33.83
C ASN A 35 -11.04 -24.96 -34.48
N GLN A 36 -10.73 -23.91 -33.72
CA GLN A 36 -10.21 -22.68 -34.28
C GLN A 36 -9.02 -22.26 -33.40
N ILE A 37 -7.83 -22.30 -34.00
CA ILE A 37 -6.59 -21.75 -33.48
C ILE A 37 -6.73 -20.21 -33.51
N ALA A 38 -7.40 -19.65 -32.51
CA ALA A 38 -7.30 -18.24 -32.21
C ALA A 38 -6.27 -18.11 -31.10
N ASN A 39 -5.22 -17.32 -31.32
CA ASN A 39 -4.23 -16.92 -30.33
C ASN A 39 -4.95 -16.37 -29.11
N LYS A 40 -5.21 -17.23 -28.13
CA LYS A 40 -5.65 -16.79 -26.80
C LYS A 40 -4.50 -15.99 -26.21
N PRO A 41 -4.74 -14.76 -25.72
CA PRO A 41 -3.74 -14.10 -24.88
C PRO A 41 -3.39 -15.08 -23.77
N GLN A 42 -2.13 -15.46 -23.64
CA GLN A 42 -1.68 -16.29 -22.54
C GLN A 42 -2.02 -15.52 -21.25
N ALA A 43 -2.93 -16.07 -20.49
CA ALA A 43 -3.16 -15.60 -19.13
C ALA A 43 -1.81 -15.68 -18.42
N ILE A 44 -1.29 -14.53 -17.99
CA ILE A 44 -0.05 -14.46 -17.20
C ILE A 44 -0.33 -15.27 -15.95
N GLN A 45 0.27 -16.45 -15.83
CA GLN A 45 0.22 -17.24 -14.61
C GLN A 45 1.06 -16.48 -13.55
N TRP A 46 0.39 -15.72 -12.73
CA TRP A 46 0.98 -15.11 -11.55
C TRP A 46 1.21 -16.18 -10.49
N HIS A 47 2.35 -16.82 -10.51
CA HIS A 47 2.86 -17.55 -9.35
C HIS A 47 3.63 -16.54 -8.47
N THR A 48 2.94 -15.60 -7.89
CA THR A 48 3.46 -14.88 -6.75
C THR A 48 3.36 -15.82 -5.55
N ASN A 49 4.47 -16.38 -5.14
CA ASN A 49 4.61 -16.89 -3.80
C ASN A 49 4.59 -15.66 -2.86
N LEU A 50 3.40 -15.14 -2.62
CA LEU A 50 3.16 -14.26 -1.50
C LEU A 50 3.54 -15.09 -0.28
N THR A 51 4.69 -14.86 0.28
CA THR A 51 5.35 -15.57 1.37
C THR A 51 4.71 -16.92 1.70
N ASN A 52 5.46 -17.99 1.92
CA ASN A 52 4.95 -19.30 2.37
C ASN A 52 4.21 -19.23 3.74
N GLU A 53 3.97 -18.04 4.24
CA GLU A 53 3.25 -17.76 5.45
C GLU A 53 1.74 -17.81 5.18
N ARG A 54 1.06 -18.57 6.03
CA ARG A 54 -0.40 -18.74 5.99
C ARG A 54 -1.17 -17.41 6.18
N PHE A 55 -0.52 -16.42 6.76
CA PHE A 55 -1.03 -15.06 6.99
C PHE A 55 0.06 -14.04 6.74
N THR A 56 -0.26 -13.03 5.94
CA THR A 56 0.61 -11.88 5.69
C THR A 56 0.09 -10.68 6.47
N THR A 57 0.94 -10.02 7.22
CA THR A 57 0.60 -8.82 7.97
C THR A 57 1.14 -7.58 7.27
N ILE A 58 0.29 -6.58 7.08
CA ILE A 58 0.66 -5.27 6.54
C ILE A 58 0.42 -4.24 7.64
N ALA A 59 1.48 -3.58 8.07
CA ALA A 59 1.37 -2.49 9.03
C ALA A 59 1.03 -1.20 8.28
N HIS A 60 -0.25 -0.83 8.30
CA HIS A 60 -0.78 0.34 7.61
C HIS A 60 -0.11 1.63 8.06
N ARG A 61 0.69 2.25 7.16
CA ARG A 61 1.51 3.45 7.42
C ARG A 61 2.58 3.25 8.52
N GLY A 62 3.11 2.02 8.63
CA GLY A 62 3.93 1.59 9.75
C GLY A 62 3.10 1.18 10.96
N ALA A 63 3.70 1.12 12.16
CA ALA A 63 2.98 0.82 13.41
C ALA A 63 2.14 2.02 13.87
N SER A 64 1.24 2.52 13.02
CA SER A 64 0.50 3.78 13.16
C SER A 64 -0.42 3.86 14.39
N GLY A 65 -0.77 2.74 14.99
CA GLY A 65 -1.48 2.68 16.27
C GLY A 65 -0.60 2.97 17.49
N TYR A 66 0.73 2.96 17.32
CA TYR A 66 1.71 3.11 18.40
C TYR A 66 2.75 4.19 18.17
N ALA A 67 2.88 4.69 16.96
CA ALA A 67 3.87 5.69 16.54
C ALA A 67 3.31 6.56 15.41
N PRO A 68 3.87 7.77 15.16
CA PRO A 68 3.37 8.66 14.12
C PRO A 68 3.50 8.01 12.74
N GLU A 69 2.38 7.94 12.00
CA GLU A 69 2.28 7.32 10.69
C GLU A 69 3.33 7.87 9.70
N HIS A 70 3.81 7.03 8.79
CA HIS A 70 4.76 7.37 7.74
C HIS A 70 6.02 8.09 8.25
N THR A 71 6.53 7.66 9.40
CA THR A 71 7.84 8.08 9.94
C THR A 71 8.72 6.85 10.15
N PHE A 72 10.03 7.05 10.26
CA PHE A 72 10.93 5.94 10.60
C PHE A 72 10.61 5.34 11.97
N GLN A 73 10.11 6.15 12.91
CA GLN A 73 9.66 5.66 14.21
C GLN A 73 8.55 4.60 14.08
N ALA A 74 7.59 4.84 13.18
CA ALA A 74 6.52 3.88 12.91
C ALA A 74 6.99 2.68 12.09
N TYR A 75 7.83 2.91 11.08
CA TYR A 75 8.36 1.85 10.21
C TYR A 75 9.33 0.93 10.96
N ASP A 76 10.26 1.48 11.74
CA ASP A 76 11.18 0.69 12.56
C ASP A 76 10.42 -0.19 13.54
N LYS A 77 9.38 0.37 14.17
CA LYS A 77 8.54 -0.38 15.10
C LYS A 77 7.81 -1.52 14.41
N SER A 78 7.20 -1.29 13.25
CA SER A 78 6.49 -2.33 12.52
C SER A 78 7.43 -3.41 11.97
N HIS A 79 8.56 -3.02 11.40
CA HIS A 79 9.50 -3.92 10.75
C HIS A 79 10.38 -4.67 11.75
N ASN A 80 10.98 -3.96 12.70
CA ASN A 80 11.98 -4.53 13.61
C ASN A 80 11.37 -5.17 14.86
N GLU A 81 10.32 -4.55 15.46
CA GLU A 81 9.71 -5.03 16.70
C GLU A 81 8.53 -5.96 16.44
N LEU A 82 7.56 -5.53 15.62
CA LEU A 82 6.31 -6.26 15.38
C LEU A 82 6.41 -7.29 14.26
N LYS A 83 7.53 -7.31 13.52
CA LYS A 83 7.79 -8.25 12.41
C LYS A 83 6.67 -8.30 11.37
N ALA A 84 6.09 -7.13 11.05
CA ALA A 84 5.13 -7.04 9.97
C ALA A 84 5.76 -7.47 8.64
N SER A 85 5.00 -8.22 7.83
CA SER A 85 5.51 -8.80 6.59
C SER A 85 5.84 -7.73 5.53
N TYR A 86 5.09 -6.62 5.53
CA TYR A 86 5.24 -5.54 4.55
C TYR A 86 5.35 -4.18 5.23
N ILE A 87 6.19 -3.32 4.64
CA ILE A 87 6.25 -1.88 4.89
C ILE A 87 5.27 -1.23 3.91
N GLU A 88 4.24 -0.60 4.42
CA GLU A 88 3.21 0.07 3.62
C GLU A 88 3.52 1.57 3.54
N ILE A 89 3.50 2.11 2.32
CA ILE A 89 3.93 3.48 2.00
C ILE A 89 2.91 4.12 1.07
N ASP A 90 2.34 5.25 1.51
CA ASP A 90 1.57 6.14 0.65
C ASP A 90 2.49 7.22 0.08
N LEU A 91 2.45 7.45 -1.24
CA LEU A 91 3.33 8.39 -1.91
C LEU A 91 2.61 9.68 -2.30
N GLN A 92 3.22 10.80 -1.93
CA GLN A 92 3.00 12.14 -2.47
C GLN A 92 4.32 12.65 -3.09
N ARG A 93 4.32 13.81 -3.73
CA ARG A 93 5.53 14.38 -4.35
C ARG A 93 5.72 15.83 -3.97
N THR A 94 6.96 16.19 -3.62
CA THR A 94 7.36 17.58 -3.33
C THR A 94 7.41 18.44 -4.59
N LYS A 95 7.46 19.77 -4.40
CA LYS A 95 7.60 20.77 -5.46
C LYS A 95 8.83 20.53 -6.35
N ASP A 96 9.94 20.12 -5.75
CA ASP A 96 11.18 19.82 -6.43
C ASP A 96 11.33 18.33 -6.83
N GLY A 97 10.21 17.58 -6.84
CA GLY A 97 10.09 16.29 -7.51
C GLY A 97 10.50 15.07 -6.69
N HIS A 98 10.58 15.15 -5.36
CA HIS A 98 10.89 13.98 -4.51
C HIS A 98 9.63 13.24 -4.09
N LEU A 99 9.58 11.93 -4.28
CA LEU A 99 8.54 11.07 -3.72
C LEU A 99 8.75 10.92 -2.21
N VAL A 100 7.72 11.21 -1.43
CA VAL A 100 7.72 11.21 0.03
C VAL A 100 6.58 10.39 0.59
N ALA A 101 6.77 9.84 1.80
CA ALA A 101 5.74 9.07 2.50
C ALA A 101 4.78 10.02 3.21
N MET A 102 3.58 10.16 2.69
CA MET A 102 2.49 10.92 3.27
C MET A 102 1.15 10.47 2.71
N HIS A 103 0.16 10.31 3.57
CA HIS A 103 -1.17 9.89 3.13
C HIS A 103 -1.96 11.02 2.48
N ASP A 104 -2.05 12.18 3.16
CA ASP A 104 -2.85 13.30 2.71
C ASP A 104 -2.10 14.14 1.67
N GLU A 105 -2.80 14.80 0.77
CA GLU A 105 -2.23 15.79 -0.15
C GLU A 105 -1.70 17.04 0.58
N THR A 106 -2.15 17.26 1.82
CA THR A 106 -1.71 18.38 2.66
C THR A 106 -0.91 17.90 3.86
N VAL A 107 -0.04 18.75 4.38
CA VAL A 107 0.79 18.46 5.57
C VAL A 107 0.07 18.71 6.89
N ASN A 108 -1.17 19.21 6.86
CA ASN A 108 -1.86 19.80 8.01
C ASN A 108 -2.13 18.81 9.17
N ARG A 109 -2.55 17.58 8.84
CA ARG A 109 -3.00 16.61 9.85
C ARG A 109 -1.85 15.99 10.63
N THR A 110 -0.74 15.72 9.96
CA THR A 110 0.37 14.91 10.49
C THR A 110 1.67 15.69 10.67
N THR A 111 1.64 17.01 10.48
CA THR A 111 2.79 17.89 10.74
C THR A 111 2.35 19.18 11.45
N ASN A 112 3.32 20.00 11.81
CA ASN A 112 3.10 21.36 12.32
C ASN A 112 3.00 22.41 11.22
N GLY A 113 3.09 22.02 9.93
CA GLY A 113 2.93 22.90 8.77
C GLY A 113 1.49 22.96 8.27
N HIS A 114 1.28 23.74 7.20
CA HIS A 114 0.00 23.93 6.54
C HIS A 114 0.19 24.02 5.03
N GLY A 115 -0.78 23.53 4.27
CA GLY A 115 -0.79 23.59 2.82
C GLY A 115 -0.45 22.25 2.16
N LYS A 116 -0.31 22.28 0.84
CA LYS A 116 -0.13 21.08 0.03
C LYS A 116 1.33 20.61 0.05
N VAL A 117 1.52 19.29 -0.01
CA VAL A 117 2.85 18.68 -0.14
C VAL A 117 3.56 19.19 -1.40
N GLU A 118 2.85 19.34 -2.51
CA GLU A 118 3.38 19.82 -3.80
C GLU A 118 3.90 21.26 -3.78
N ASP A 119 3.58 22.03 -2.75
CA ASP A 119 4.04 23.42 -2.58
C ASP A 119 5.34 23.51 -1.77
N TYR A 120 5.77 22.42 -1.12
CA TYR A 120 7.00 22.33 -0.33
C TYR A 120 8.13 21.74 -1.17
N THR A 121 9.31 22.34 -1.11
CA THR A 121 10.55 21.64 -1.48
C THR A 121 10.84 20.53 -0.46
N LEU A 122 11.71 19.59 -0.79
CA LEU A 122 12.11 18.56 0.18
C LEU A 122 12.76 19.18 1.43
N ASP A 123 13.63 20.16 1.25
CA ASP A 123 14.30 20.83 2.37
C ASP A 123 13.29 21.51 3.30
N GLU A 124 12.29 22.21 2.74
CA GLU A 124 11.20 22.81 3.52
C GLU A 124 10.38 21.77 4.24
N LEU A 125 10.02 20.68 3.55
CA LEU A 125 9.24 19.59 4.13
C LEU A 125 9.99 18.91 5.30
N LYS A 126 11.31 18.74 5.19
CA LYS A 126 12.17 18.18 6.22
C LYS A 126 12.29 19.06 7.48
N GLN A 127 11.95 20.34 7.41
CA GLN A 127 11.91 21.21 8.60
C GLN A 127 10.66 20.96 9.46
N LEU A 128 9.60 20.36 8.90
CA LEU A 128 8.36 20.13 9.63
C LEU A 128 8.52 19.02 10.67
N ASP A 129 7.79 19.18 11.77
CA ASP A 129 7.63 18.16 12.81
C ASP A 129 6.45 17.25 12.44
N ALA A 130 6.74 16.02 12.06
CA ALA A 130 5.77 15.00 11.67
C ALA A 130 5.43 14.02 12.81
N GLY A 131 5.81 14.30 14.05
CA GLY A 131 5.60 13.37 15.15
C GLY A 131 4.85 13.93 16.36
N SER A 132 4.98 15.21 16.69
CA SER A 132 4.37 15.80 17.89
C SER A 132 2.84 15.76 17.87
N TRP A 133 2.20 15.77 16.70
CA TRP A 133 0.75 15.62 16.58
C TRP A 133 0.26 14.30 17.18
N PHE A 134 1.03 13.22 16.99
CA PHE A 134 0.71 11.89 17.52
C PHE A 134 0.71 11.89 19.05
N ASN A 135 1.72 12.50 19.66
CA ASN A 135 1.83 12.62 21.12
C ASN A 135 0.63 13.36 21.73
N LYS A 136 0.14 14.39 21.03
CA LYS A 136 -1.05 15.15 21.47
C LYS A 136 -2.33 14.31 21.33
N LYS A 137 -2.47 13.60 20.20
CA LYS A 137 -3.68 12.81 19.91
C LYS A 137 -3.76 11.52 20.72
N TYR A 138 -2.61 10.91 21.02
CA TYR A 138 -2.51 9.62 21.69
C TYR A 138 -1.56 9.67 22.90
N PRO A 139 -1.93 10.40 23.99
CA PRO A 139 -1.03 10.62 25.13
C PRO A 139 -0.52 9.34 25.76
N LYS A 140 -1.31 8.26 25.74
CA LYS A 140 -0.93 6.94 26.26
C LYS A 140 0.29 6.34 25.56
N TYR A 141 0.48 6.65 24.28
CA TYR A 141 1.57 6.14 23.44
C TYR A 141 2.63 7.20 23.13
N ALA A 142 2.49 8.38 23.73
CA ALA A 142 3.41 9.49 23.53
C ALA A 142 4.84 9.13 23.94
N ARG A 143 5.82 9.54 23.13
CA ARG A 143 7.24 9.39 23.42
C ARG A 143 8.00 10.66 23.04
N ALA A 144 9.03 11.00 23.83
CA ALA A 144 9.88 12.14 23.55
C ALA A 144 10.58 11.99 22.16
N SER A 145 10.94 10.76 21.79
CA SER A 145 11.58 10.43 20.51
C SER A 145 10.68 10.65 19.28
N TYR A 146 9.39 10.87 19.43
CA TYR A 146 8.49 11.18 18.33
C TYR A 146 8.48 12.67 17.96
N LYS A 147 8.90 13.54 18.90
CA LYS A 147 9.04 14.96 18.61
C LYS A 147 10.06 15.18 17.50
N ASN A 148 9.74 16.08 16.57
CA ASN A 148 10.58 16.40 15.40
C ASN A 148 10.86 15.20 14.49
N ALA A 149 10.05 14.15 14.52
CA ALA A 149 10.10 13.11 13.51
C ALA A 149 9.95 13.75 12.11
N LYS A 150 10.68 13.23 11.13
CA LYS A 150 10.72 13.80 9.78
C LYS A 150 9.88 12.98 8.80
N VAL A 151 9.39 13.64 7.77
CA VAL A 151 8.77 12.98 6.61
C VAL A 151 9.88 12.31 5.80
N PRO A 152 9.88 10.98 5.63
CA PRO A 152 10.91 10.31 4.85
C PRO A 152 10.62 10.36 3.35
N THR A 153 11.66 10.35 2.53
CA THR A 153 11.53 10.07 1.10
C THR A 153 11.38 8.57 0.85
N LEU A 154 10.85 8.20 -0.32
CA LEU A 154 10.84 6.81 -0.77
C LEU A 154 12.25 6.23 -0.81
N ASP A 155 13.21 6.96 -1.40
CA ASP A 155 14.60 6.50 -1.47
C ASP A 155 15.21 6.25 -0.09
N GLU A 156 14.96 7.12 0.89
CA GLU A 156 15.43 6.92 2.28
C GLU A 156 14.83 5.65 2.91
N ILE A 157 13.55 5.35 2.65
CA ILE A 157 12.89 4.13 3.15
C ILE A 157 13.53 2.89 2.50
N LEU A 158 13.66 2.89 1.18
CA LEU A 158 14.23 1.76 0.43
C LEU A 158 15.70 1.52 0.80
N GLU A 159 16.46 2.57 1.05
CA GLU A 159 17.85 2.46 1.52
C GLU A 159 17.92 1.87 2.94
N ARG A 160 17.05 2.34 3.85
CA ARG A 160 17.07 1.92 5.25
C ARG A 160 16.74 0.45 5.44
N TYR A 161 15.70 -0.07 4.76
CA TYR A 161 15.24 -1.44 4.94
C TYR A 161 15.80 -2.42 3.91
N GLY A 162 16.28 -1.91 2.79
CA GLY A 162 17.02 -2.66 1.79
C GLY A 162 16.17 -3.59 0.91
N PRO A 163 16.83 -4.32 -0.01
CA PRO A 163 16.14 -5.11 -1.03
C PRO A 163 15.59 -6.45 -0.52
N ASN A 164 15.79 -6.81 0.74
CA ASN A 164 15.27 -8.03 1.34
C ASN A 164 13.98 -7.81 2.16
N ALA A 165 13.61 -6.55 2.40
CA ALA A 165 12.31 -6.21 2.96
C ALA A 165 11.22 -6.30 1.89
N ASN A 166 9.96 -6.32 2.31
CA ASN A 166 8.81 -6.30 1.43
C ASN A 166 8.11 -4.95 1.53
N TYR A 167 7.71 -4.41 0.39
CA TYR A 167 7.12 -3.08 0.27
C TYR A 167 5.76 -3.13 -0.40
N TYR A 168 4.77 -2.49 0.21
CA TYR A 168 3.43 -2.29 -0.32
C TYR A 168 3.18 -0.80 -0.50
N ILE A 169 3.20 -0.31 -1.74
CA ILE A 169 3.36 1.10 -2.07
C ILE A 169 2.13 1.60 -2.83
N GLU A 170 1.51 2.68 -2.34
CA GLU A 170 0.39 3.33 -2.99
C GLU A 170 0.81 4.56 -3.79
N THR A 171 0.40 4.63 -5.06
CA THR A 171 0.39 5.87 -5.82
C THR A 171 -0.85 6.68 -5.42
N LYS A 172 -0.67 7.60 -4.45
CA LYS A 172 -1.73 8.52 -4.04
C LYS A 172 -1.88 9.64 -5.06
N SER A 173 -3.10 10.06 -5.31
CA SER A 173 -3.41 11.24 -6.13
C SER A 173 -2.58 11.35 -7.43
N PRO A 174 -2.50 10.29 -8.27
CA PRO A 174 -1.60 10.27 -9.42
C PRO A 174 -1.92 11.34 -10.46
N ASP A 175 -3.14 11.87 -10.46
CA ASP A 175 -3.55 12.98 -11.31
C ASP A 175 -2.91 14.32 -10.89
N VAL A 176 -2.52 14.46 -9.62
CA VAL A 176 -1.80 15.63 -9.09
C VAL A 176 -0.31 15.57 -9.46
N TYR A 177 0.24 14.37 -9.60
CA TYR A 177 1.67 14.14 -9.79
C TYR A 177 1.98 13.43 -11.11
N PRO A 178 1.88 14.10 -12.27
CA PRO A 178 2.22 13.48 -13.55
C PRO A 178 3.63 12.88 -13.55
N GLY A 179 3.76 11.63 -13.98
CA GLY A 179 5.03 10.91 -14.04
C GLY A 179 5.48 10.27 -12.72
N MET A 180 4.65 10.26 -11.67
CA MET A 180 5.01 9.62 -10.41
C MET A 180 5.22 8.11 -10.55
N GLU A 181 4.54 7.46 -11.46
CA GLU A 181 4.67 6.02 -11.72
C GLU A 181 6.05 5.68 -12.27
N GLU A 182 6.55 6.47 -13.21
CA GLU A 182 7.90 6.35 -13.77
C GLU A 182 8.97 6.61 -12.70
N GLN A 183 8.76 7.61 -11.85
CA GLN A 183 9.67 7.89 -10.73
C GLN A 183 9.70 6.73 -9.72
N LEU A 184 8.53 6.18 -9.38
CA LEU A 184 8.44 5.02 -8.48
C LEU A 184 9.21 3.84 -9.05
N LEU A 185 9.00 3.48 -10.32
CA LEU A 185 9.72 2.38 -10.95
C LEU A 185 11.22 2.65 -11.04
N ALA A 186 11.64 3.89 -11.30
CA ALA A 186 13.05 4.27 -11.30
C ALA A 186 13.71 4.11 -9.92
N SER A 187 13.04 4.52 -8.85
CA SER A 187 13.52 4.32 -7.47
C SER A 187 13.62 2.84 -7.13
N LEU A 188 12.60 2.04 -7.46
CA LEU A 188 12.62 0.60 -7.21
C LEU A 188 13.74 -0.11 -7.98
N LYS A 189 14.00 0.30 -9.21
CA LYS A 189 15.13 -0.22 -10.02
C LYS A 189 16.48 0.15 -9.41
N LYS A 190 16.66 1.41 -9.01
CA LYS A 190 17.87 1.92 -8.34
C LYS A 190 18.19 1.11 -7.08
N HIS A 191 17.16 0.70 -6.32
CA HIS A 191 17.31 -0.07 -5.09
C HIS A 191 17.22 -1.60 -5.29
N HIS A 192 17.40 -2.09 -6.52
CA HIS A 192 17.47 -3.53 -6.86
C HIS A 192 16.20 -4.34 -6.56
N LEU A 193 15.03 -3.71 -6.65
CA LEU A 193 13.73 -4.33 -6.32
C LEU A 193 12.92 -4.77 -7.55
N LEU A 194 13.35 -4.47 -8.78
CA LEU A 194 12.59 -4.79 -10.00
C LEU A 194 13.11 -6.01 -10.76
N ASN A 195 14.09 -6.75 -10.26
CA ASN A 195 14.47 -7.99 -10.91
C ASN A 195 13.38 -9.07 -10.71
N ASN A 196 13.33 -10.02 -11.66
CA ASN A 196 12.28 -11.03 -11.68
C ASN A 196 12.19 -11.87 -10.41
N ASN A 197 13.31 -12.15 -9.75
CA ASN A 197 13.32 -12.89 -8.49
C ASN A 197 12.60 -12.13 -7.38
N LYS A 198 12.89 -10.84 -7.24
CA LYS A 198 12.24 -9.97 -6.24
C LYS A 198 10.73 -9.85 -6.50
N LEU A 199 10.34 -9.65 -7.76
CA LEU A 199 8.94 -9.51 -8.14
C LEU A 199 8.15 -10.82 -7.95
N LYS A 200 8.73 -11.97 -8.33
CA LYS A 200 8.11 -13.28 -8.11
C LYS A 200 7.91 -13.62 -6.62
N ASN A 201 8.83 -13.18 -5.78
CA ASN A 201 8.77 -13.42 -4.34
C ASN A 201 7.96 -12.35 -3.57
N GLY A 202 7.27 -11.46 -4.28
CA GLY A 202 6.37 -10.47 -3.67
C GLY A 202 7.08 -9.40 -2.83
N HIS A 203 8.36 -9.11 -3.10
CA HIS A 203 9.08 -8.03 -2.39
C HIS A 203 8.52 -6.63 -2.68
N VAL A 204 7.82 -6.48 -3.81
CA VAL A 204 7.15 -5.23 -4.17
C VAL A 204 5.74 -5.55 -4.62
N MET A 205 4.78 -4.84 -4.05
CA MET A 205 3.41 -4.73 -4.56
C MET A 205 3.05 -3.24 -4.64
N ILE A 206 2.38 -2.85 -5.70
CA ILE A 206 1.90 -1.47 -5.88
C ILE A 206 0.39 -1.48 -5.88
N GLN A 207 -0.19 -0.55 -5.13
CA GLN A 207 -1.63 -0.36 -5.01
C GLN A 207 -2.04 1.03 -5.48
N SER A 208 -3.25 1.16 -5.97
CA SER A 208 -3.84 2.46 -6.30
C SER A 208 -5.36 2.36 -6.41
N PHE A 209 -6.05 3.46 -6.10
CA PHE A 209 -7.45 3.67 -6.47
C PHE A 209 -7.61 4.03 -7.95
N SER A 210 -6.54 4.49 -8.62
CA SER A 210 -6.54 4.87 -10.02
C SER A 210 -6.23 3.70 -10.95
N ASP A 211 -7.19 3.32 -11.79
CA ASP A 211 -6.97 2.34 -12.85
C ASP A 211 -5.86 2.77 -13.81
N GLU A 212 -5.85 4.06 -14.18
CA GLU A 212 -4.87 4.59 -15.13
C GLU A 212 -3.45 4.54 -14.58
N SER A 213 -3.26 4.82 -13.28
CA SER A 213 -1.94 4.69 -12.64
C SER A 213 -1.45 3.24 -12.68
N LEU A 214 -2.31 2.29 -12.32
CA LEU A 214 -1.99 0.85 -12.38
C LEU A 214 -1.70 0.39 -13.81
N LYS A 215 -2.51 0.81 -14.79
CA LYS A 215 -2.30 0.49 -16.22
C LYS A 215 -0.99 1.08 -16.75
N LYS A 216 -0.62 2.29 -16.35
CA LYS A 216 0.68 2.89 -16.70
C LYS A 216 1.85 2.04 -16.20
N ILE A 217 1.81 1.62 -14.93
CA ILE A 217 2.83 0.75 -14.34
C ILE A 217 2.88 -0.58 -15.11
N HIS A 218 1.72 -1.19 -15.35
CA HIS A 218 1.64 -2.47 -16.06
C HIS A 218 2.21 -2.41 -17.49
N ARG A 219 1.98 -1.31 -18.20
CA ARG A 219 2.57 -1.11 -19.54
C ARG A 219 4.10 -1.04 -19.50
N GLN A 220 4.67 -0.47 -18.45
CA GLN A 220 6.13 -0.33 -18.30
C GLN A 220 6.79 -1.61 -17.80
N ASN A 221 6.15 -2.32 -16.89
CA ASN A 221 6.64 -3.59 -16.36
C ASN A 221 5.47 -4.51 -15.96
N LYS A 222 5.20 -5.50 -16.80
CA LYS A 222 4.09 -6.46 -16.61
C LYS A 222 4.31 -7.42 -15.45
N HIS A 223 5.51 -7.47 -14.89
CA HIS A 223 5.84 -8.39 -13.79
C HIS A 223 5.65 -7.77 -12.40
N VAL A 224 5.41 -6.48 -12.31
CA VAL A 224 5.11 -5.81 -11.03
C VAL A 224 3.71 -6.21 -10.56
N PRO A 225 3.57 -6.83 -9.37
CA PRO A 225 2.27 -7.16 -8.82
C PRO A 225 1.49 -5.88 -8.47
N LEU A 226 0.26 -5.76 -8.97
CA LEU A 226 -0.60 -4.60 -8.77
C LEU A 226 -1.88 -4.98 -8.05
N VAL A 227 -2.35 -4.10 -7.16
CA VAL A 227 -3.60 -4.24 -6.43
C VAL A 227 -4.49 -3.04 -6.71
N LYS A 228 -5.71 -3.30 -7.19
CA LYS A 228 -6.75 -2.28 -7.36
C LYS A 228 -7.40 -2.01 -6.01
N LEU A 229 -7.21 -0.80 -5.46
CA LEU A 229 -7.95 -0.34 -4.30
C LEU A 229 -9.38 0.04 -4.70
N VAL A 230 -10.33 -0.29 -3.85
CA VAL A 230 -11.77 -0.13 -4.10
C VAL A 230 -12.35 0.71 -2.98
N ASP A 231 -13.05 1.78 -3.35
CA ASP A 231 -13.72 2.66 -2.41
C ASP A 231 -14.89 1.94 -1.71
N LYS A 232 -15.22 2.41 -0.53
CA LYS A 232 -16.34 1.88 0.24
C LYS A 232 -17.64 1.92 -0.57
N GLY A 233 -18.31 0.77 -0.65
CA GLY A 233 -19.56 0.60 -1.40
C GLY A 233 -19.39 0.42 -2.90
N GLU A 234 -18.17 0.55 -3.45
CA GLU A 234 -17.92 0.36 -4.89
C GLU A 234 -17.91 -1.12 -5.30
N LEU A 235 -17.46 -2.00 -4.39
CA LEU A 235 -17.31 -3.43 -4.67
C LEU A 235 -18.63 -4.08 -5.15
N GLN A 236 -19.76 -3.68 -4.58
CA GLN A 236 -21.09 -4.20 -4.95
C GLN A 236 -21.52 -3.80 -6.37
N GLN A 237 -20.86 -2.82 -6.97
CA GLN A 237 -21.13 -2.34 -8.33
C GLN A 237 -20.31 -3.09 -9.39
N PHE A 238 -19.37 -3.94 -8.97
CA PHE A 238 -18.52 -4.68 -9.89
C PHE A 238 -19.30 -5.82 -10.53
N ASN A 239 -19.25 -5.88 -11.85
CA ASN A 239 -19.76 -6.99 -12.66
C ASN A 239 -18.61 -7.81 -13.24
N ASP A 240 -18.91 -8.91 -13.89
CA ASP A 240 -17.93 -9.83 -14.48
C ASP A 240 -17.01 -9.14 -15.50
N GLN A 241 -17.53 -8.19 -16.28
CA GLN A 241 -16.74 -7.44 -17.24
C GLN A 241 -15.73 -6.54 -16.54
N ARG A 242 -16.14 -5.84 -15.49
CA ARG A 242 -15.24 -4.98 -14.67
C ARG A 242 -14.16 -5.81 -14.00
N LEU A 243 -14.52 -6.94 -13.41
CA LEU A 243 -13.57 -7.86 -12.81
C LEU A 243 -12.58 -8.43 -13.83
N LYS A 244 -13.05 -8.76 -15.04
CA LYS A 244 -12.18 -9.22 -16.12
C LYS A 244 -11.20 -8.13 -16.58
N GLU A 245 -11.65 -6.89 -16.66
CA GLU A 245 -10.80 -5.74 -16.97
C GLU A 245 -9.70 -5.60 -15.93
N ILE A 246 -10.05 -5.54 -14.64
CA ILE A 246 -9.08 -5.39 -13.56
C ILE A 246 -8.06 -6.55 -13.56
N ARG A 247 -8.51 -7.78 -13.77
CA ARG A 247 -7.63 -8.96 -13.89
C ARG A 247 -6.62 -8.88 -15.02
N SER A 248 -6.83 -8.04 -16.02
CA SER A 248 -5.88 -7.86 -17.12
C SER A 248 -4.61 -7.13 -16.71
N TYR A 249 -4.62 -6.40 -15.61
CA TYR A 249 -3.47 -5.64 -15.11
C TYR A 249 -3.19 -5.80 -13.61
N ALA A 250 -4.14 -6.24 -12.79
CA ALA A 250 -3.98 -6.40 -11.35
C ALA A 250 -4.12 -7.86 -10.90
N ILE A 251 -3.41 -8.21 -9.83
CA ILE A 251 -3.45 -9.55 -9.23
C ILE A 251 -4.52 -9.70 -8.17
N GLY A 252 -5.07 -8.59 -7.67
CA GLY A 252 -6.06 -8.60 -6.60
C GLY A 252 -6.78 -7.26 -6.43
N LEU A 253 -7.76 -7.30 -5.54
CA LEU A 253 -8.54 -6.16 -5.08
C LEU A 253 -8.18 -5.84 -3.63
N GLY A 254 -8.19 -4.55 -3.27
CA GLY A 254 -8.08 -4.06 -1.90
C GLY A 254 -9.35 -3.28 -1.54
N PRO A 255 -10.46 -3.96 -1.20
CA PRO A 255 -11.70 -3.28 -0.82
C PRO A 255 -11.62 -2.71 0.59
N ASP A 256 -12.53 -1.78 0.90
CA ASP A 256 -12.78 -1.38 2.29
C ASP A 256 -13.23 -2.62 3.09
N TYR A 257 -12.66 -2.82 4.27
CA TYR A 257 -12.95 -4.01 5.09
C TYR A 257 -14.43 -4.12 5.51
N THR A 258 -15.15 -2.99 5.54
CA THR A 258 -16.59 -2.97 5.85
C THR A 258 -17.46 -3.48 4.72
N ASP A 259 -16.91 -3.58 3.50
CA ASP A 259 -17.60 -4.16 2.34
C ASP A 259 -17.45 -5.68 2.26
N LEU A 260 -16.56 -6.26 3.09
CA LEU A 260 -16.37 -7.70 3.15
C LEU A 260 -17.45 -8.32 4.06
N THR A 261 -18.38 -9.03 3.47
CA THR A 261 -19.42 -9.82 4.15
C THR A 261 -19.24 -11.29 3.83
N GLU A 262 -19.86 -12.19 4.60
CA GLU A 262 -19.84 -13.63 4.32
C GLU A 262 -20.47 -14.00 2.96
N GLN A 263 -21.12 -13.06 2.29
CA GLN A 263 -21.79 -13.25 1.00
C GLN A 263 -20.98 -12.70 -0.20
N ASN A 264 -19.83 -12.04 0.04
CA ASN A 264 -19.02 -11.42 -1.01
C ASN A 264 -17.66 -12.13 -1.16
#